data_554c174993a04697ae93a96d43d755e2
#
_entry.id   554c174993a04697ae93a96d43d755e2
#
_cell.length_a   1.000
_cell.length_b   1.000
_cell.length_c   1.000
_cell.angle_alpha   90.00
_cell.angle_beta   90.00
_cell.angle_gamma   90.00
#
_symmetry.space_group_name_H-M   'P 1'
#
loop_
_entity.id
_entity.type
_entity.pdbx_description
1 polymer ?
#
loop_
_entity_poly.entity_id
_entity_poly.type
_entity_poly.pdbx_seq_one_letter_code
_entity_poly.pdbx_strand_id
1 'polypeptide(L)'
;MRKTSGKQREGAGVSRQLQNIELPAPTFKAGGSLARALQRRRTIREIGDKALPLQTLSNLLWAACGVNRSKGPFGVTGRTAASASNSQEIDVYVALAQGAYLYEPLHHRLQAVASGDLRRLAISRGQAPAGAKAPVRLIFVADIDKLVHTSGFMEPGLRNPDVQRSYYYVDTGLIAANVYLFAACVGLAAWFHNCDKSALWAKLRLRDDQRVLFAQTIGYPASRQTAVRRQNARRRARV
;
A
#
# COMPACT_ATOMS: atom_id res chain seq x y z
N MET A 1 59.23 8.49 -27.67
CA MET A 1 57.82 8.23 -28.07
C MET A 1 57.25 7.07 -27.23
N ARG A 2 56.49 7.35 -26.18
CA ARG A 2 55.76 6.32 -25.38
C ARG A 2 54.28 6.53 -25.63
N LYS A 3 53.61 5.52 -26.25
CA LYS A 3 52.18 5.47 -26.45
C LYS A 3 51.52 5.00 -25.15
N THR A 4 50.71 5.84 -24.51
CA THR A 4 49.85 5.50 -23.42
C THR A 4 48.50 5.02 -23.98
N SER A 5 48.23 3.73 -23.85
CA SER A 5 46.95 3.11 -24.17
C SER A 5 45.95 3.40 -23.07
N GLY A 6 44.98 4.25 -23.35
CA GLY A 6 43.81 4.49 -22.47
C GLY A 6 42.83 3.33 -22.56
N LYS A 7 42.67 2.58 -21.46
CA LYS A 7 41.57 1.64 -21.30
C LYS A 7 40.30 2.42 -20.99
N GLN A 8 39.40 2.52 -21.96
CA GLN A 8 38.00 2.89 -21.72
C GLN A 8 37.36 1.80 -20.90
N ARG A 9 36.86 2.16 -19.73
CA ARG A 9 35.98 1.32 -18.92
C ARG A 9 34.53 1.56 -19.40
N GLU A 10 34.03 0.71 -20.25
CA GLU A 10 32.61 0.59 -20.51
C GLU A 10 31.93 -0.04 -19.30
N GLY A 11 31.33 0.80 -18.49
CA GLY A 11 30.42 0.41 -17.42
C GLY A 11 28.98 0.70 -17.83
N ALA A 12 28.45 0.01 -18.83
CA ALA A 12 27.02 0.06 -19.14
C ALA A 12 26.25 -0.66 -18.03
N GLY A 13 25.86 0.05 -17.01
CA GLY A 13 24.87 -0.39 -16.04
C GLY A 13 23.53 -0.55 -16.75
N VAL A 14 23.17 -1.78 -17.11
CA VAL A 14 21.84 -2.12 -17.62
C VAL A 14 20.83 -1.73 -16.54
N SER A 15 20.11 -0.64 -16.77
CA SER A 15 18.98 -0.24 -15.93
C SER A 15 17.94 -1.35 -16.02
N ARG A 16 17.90 -2.19 -14.98
CA ARG A 16 16.93 -3.30 -14.91
C ARG A 16 15.54 -2.69 -14.82
N GLN A 17 14.78 -2.78 -15.89
CA GLN A 17 13.40 -2.29 -15.94
C GLN A 17 12.58 -3.00 -14.87
N LEU A 18 11.80 -2.23 -14.10
CA LEU A 18 10.90 -2.78 -13.08
C LEU A 18 9.85 -3.66 -13.76
N GLN A 19 9.71 -4.90 -13.30
CA GLN A 19 8.79 -5.88 -13.89
C GLN A 19 7.55 -6.04 -13.03
N ASN A 20 6.44 -6.45 -13.64
CA ASN A 20 5.23 -6.86 -12.94
C ASN A 20 5.53 -8.04 -12.02
N ILE A 21 4.75 -8.18 -10.94
CA ILE A 21 4.84 -9.30 -10.01
C ILE A 21 3.51 -10.03 -10.05
N GLU A 22 3.53 -11.27 -10.55
CA GLU A 22 2.39 -12.17 -10.43
C GLU A 22 2.27 -12.64 -8.97
N LEU A 23 1.07 -12.48 -8.41
CA LEU A 23 0.80 -12.89 -7.04
C LEU A 23 0.26 -14.33 -7.04
N PRO A 24 0.74 -15.19 -6.11
CA PRO A 24 0.13 -16.51 -5.96
C PRO A 24 -1.34 -16.37 -5.53
N ALA A 25 -2.17 -17.35 -5.90
CA ALA A 25 -3.56 -17.36 -5.50
C ALA A 25 -3.72 -17.21 -3.98
N PRO A 26 -4.71 -16.44 -3.49
CA PRO A 26 -4.93 -16.27 -2.06
C PRO A 26 -5.22 -17.60 -1.39
N THR A 27 -4.71 -17.80 -0.16
CA THR A 27 -4.98 -18.98 0.64
C THR A 27 -5.72 -18.59 1.92
N PHE A 28 -6.78 -19.35 2.24
CA PHE A 28 -7.66 -19.06 3.38
C PHE A 28 -7.34 -19.92 4.62
N LYS A 29 -6.31 -20.78 4.55
CA LYS A 29 -5.93 -21.70 5.63
C LYS A 29 -5.31 -21.02 6.85
N ALA A 30 -4.79 -19.81 6.70
CA ALA A 30 -4.11 -19.06 7.77
C ALA A 30 -5.00 -17.95 8.30
N GLY A 31 -6.06 -18.27 9.01
CA GLY A 31 -6.91 -17.24 9.60
C GLY A 31 -7.48 -17.67 10.95
N GLY A 32 -7.25 -16.88 11.99
CA GLY A 32 -8.04 -16.97 13.23
C GLY A 32 -9.48 -16.49 13.00
N SER A 33 -10.36 -16.74 13.97
CA SER A 33 -11.72 -16.20 13.89
C SER A 33 -11.74 -14.66 13.84
N LEU A 34 -12.76 -14.08 13.22
CA LEU A 34 -12.96 -12.63 13.20
C LEU A 34 -12.96 -12.03 14.61
N ALA A 35 -13.61 -12.69 15.56
CA ALA A 35 -13.63 -12.25 16.97
C ALA A 35 -12.22 -12.12 17.54
N ARG A 36 -11.35 -13.10 17.29
CA ARG A 36 -9.94 -13.06 17.72
C ARG A 36 -9.14 -11.96 17.00
N ALA A 37 -9.41 -11.72 15.72
CA ALA A 37 -8.81 -10.63 14.99
C ALA A 37 -9.20 -9.27 15.58
N LEU A 38 -10.48 -9.06 15.89
CA LEU A 38 -10.98 -7.83 16.53
C LEU A 38 -10.35 -7.61 17.91
N GLN A 39 -10.24 -8.66 18.74
CA GLN A 39 -9.58 -8.58 20.05
C GLN A 39 -8.10 -8.21 19.95
N ARG A 40 -7.39 -8.67 18.92
CA ARG A 40 -5.95 -8.46 18.71
C ARG A 40 -5.63 -7.20 17.92
N ARG A 41 -6.57 -6.70 17.10
CA ARG A 41 -6.37 -5.55 16.26
C ARG A 41 -5.92 -4.33 17.06
N ARG A 42 -4.75 -3.83 16.75
CA ARG A 42 -4.20 -2.59 17.31
C ARG A 42 -3.23 -1.96 16.32
N THR A 43 -2.99 -0.66 16.45
CA THR A 43 -1.93 0.01 15.71
C THR A 43 -0.57 -0.33 16.32
N ILE A 44 0.31 -0.94 15.54
CA ILE A 44 1.69 -1.25 15.93
C ILE A 44 2.62 -0.45 15.01
N ARG A 45 3.36 0.50 15.59
CA ARG A 45 4.25 1.41 14.85
C ARG A 45 5.68 0.90 14.75
N GLU A 46 6.11 0.08 15.69
CA GLU A 46 7.45 -0.52 15.71
C GLU A 46 7.45 -1.76 14.81
N ILE A 47 7.80 -1.53 13.53
CA ILE A 47 7.80 -2.55 12.46
C ILE A 47 9.24 -2.84 12.05
N GLY A 48 9.57 -4.12 11.97
CA GLY A 48 10.89 -4.62 11.56
C GLY A 48 11.09 -4.56 10.04
N ASP A 49 12.27 -4.97 9.61
CA ASP A 49 12.72 -4.92 8.21
C ASP A 49 12.61 -6.28 7.48
N LYS A 50 12.20 -7.33 8.21
CA LYS A 50 12.02 -8.65 7.62
C LYS A 50 11.02 -8.61 6.48
N ALA A 51 11.44 -9.05 5.29
CA ALA A 51 10.57 -9.13 4.12
C ALA A 51 9.35 -10.03 4.36
N LEU A 52 8.22 -9.66 3.79
CA LEU A 52 7.04 -10.54 3.77
C LEU A 52 7.20 -11.57 2.66
N PRO A 53 6.88 -12.86 2.93
CA PRO A 53 6.73 -13.85 1.87
C PRO A 53 5.69 -13.38 0.83
N LEU A 54 5.92 -13.69 -0.44
CA LEU A 54 5.02 -13.27 -1.51
C LEU A 54 3.57 -13.76 -1.29
N GLN A 55 3.40 -14.98 -0.77
CA GLN A 55 2.07 -15.51 -0.40
C GLN A 55 1.39 -14.67 0.69
N THR A 56 2.16 -14.17 1.68
CA THR A 56 1.61 -13.31 2.73
C THR A 56 1.18 -11.96 2.16
N LEU A 57 1.98 -11.38 1.25
CA LEU A 57 1.63 -10.15 0.54
C LEU A 57 0.40 -10.33 -0.34
N SER A 58 0.32 -11.45 -1.07
CA SER A 58 -0.85 -11.84 -1.87
C SER A 58 -2.12 -11.89 -1.02
N ASN A 59 -2.09 -12.65 0.07
CA ASN A 59 -3.23 -12.78 0.99
C ASN A 59 -3.63 -11.43 1.60
N LEU A 60 -2.66 -10.58 1.96
CA LEU A 60 -2.89 -9.23 2.47
C LEU A 60 -3.65 -8.36 1.46
N LEU A 61 -3.19 -8.35 0.21
CA LEU A 61 -3.78 -7.51 -0.85
C LEU A 61 -5.17 -8.00 -1.22
N TRP A 62 -5.35 -9.32 -1.27
CA TRP A 62 -6.69 -9.89 -1.46
C TRP A 62 -7.62 -9.52 -0.31
N ALA A 63 -7.17 -9.65 0.94
CA ALA A 63 -7.97 -9.26 2.10
C ALA A 63 -8.31 -7.77 2.08
N ALA A 64 -7.39 -6.91 1.65
CA ALA A 64 -7.58 -5.47 1.55
C ALA A 64 -8.72 -5.09 0.60
N CYS A 65 -8.62 -5.50 -0.67
CA CYS A 65 -9.58 -5.13 -1.72
C CYS A 65 -9.60 -6.10 -2.91
N GLY A 66 -9.28 -7.38 -2.70
CA GLY A 66 -9.31 -8.39 -3.76
C GLY A 66 -10.72 -8.73 -4.24
N VAL A 67 -10.82 -9.38 -5.40
CA VAL A 67 -12.09 -9.90 -5.92
C VAL A 67 -12.53 -11.11 -5.11
N ASN A 68 -13.74 -11.07 -4.58
CA ASN A 68 -14.35 -12.17 -3.84
C ASN A 68 -15.65 -12.71 -4.49
N ARG A 69 -16.16 -12.00 -5.49
CA ARG A 69 -17.36 -12.39 -6.25
C ARG A 69 -17.16 -12.02 -7.73
N SER A 70 -17.44 -12.95 -8.63
CA SER A 70 -17.38 -12.71 -10.09
C SER A 70 -18.51 -11.78 -10.56
N LYS A 71 -19.65 -11.77 -9.88
CA LYS A 71 -20.79 -10.90 -10.15
C LYS A 71 -21.11 -10.08 -8.91
N GLY A 72 -20.99 -8.77 -9.02
CA GLY A 72 -21.39 -7.80 -8.01
C GLY A 72 -22.45 -6.84 -8.53
N PRO A 73 -22.84 -5.82 -7.75
CA PRO A 73 -23.75 -4.79 -8.19
C PRO A 73 -23.27 -4.13 -9.50
N PHE A 74 -24.25 -3.72 -10.33
CA PHE A 74 -24.02 -2.98 -11.58
C PHE A 74 -23.15 -3.72 -12.61
N GLY A 75 -23.11 -5.06 -12.56
CA GLY A 75 -22.32 -5.88 -13.49
C GLY A 75 -20.81 -5.91 -13.24
N VAL A 76 -20.33 -5.22 -12.21
CA VAL A 76 -18.91 -5.20 -11.82
C VAL A 76 -18.63 -6.27 -10.79
N THR A 77 -17.41 -6.83 -10.78
CA THR A 77 -16.98 -7.83 -9.76
C THR A 77 -17.10 -7.25 -8.35
N GLY A 78 -17.42 -8.10 -7.37
CA GLY A 78 -17.42 -7.67 -5.97
C GLY A 78 -16.03 -7.77 -5.35
N ARG A 79 -15.76 -6.88 -4.40
CA ARG A 79 -14.49 -6.82 -3.65
C ARG A 79 -14.67 -7.25 -2.21
N THR A 80 -13.57 -7.56 -1.53
CA THR A 80 -13.52 -7.81 -0.08
C THR A 80 -13.82 -6.56 0.75
N ALA A 81 -13.49 -5.37 0.25
CA ALA A 81 -13.94 -4.10 0.79
C ALA A 81 -15.13 -3.58 -0.01
N ALA A 82 -16.12 -3.03 0.69
CA ALA A 82 -17.21 -2.32 0.03
C ALA A 82 -16.73 -0.96 -0.48
N SER A 83 -17.42 -0.43 -1.49
CA SER A 83 -17.29 0.95 -1.95
C SER A 83 -18.66 1.51 -2.33
N ALA A 84 -18.80 2.81 -2.32
CA ALA A 84 -20.03 3.49 -2.68
C ALA A 84 -20.47 3.07 -4.10
N SER A 85 -21.69 2.53 -4.23
CA SER A 85 -22.21 1.97 -5.49
C SER A 85 -21.26 1.04 -6.25
N ASN A 86 -20.38 0.33 -5.53
CA ASN A 86 -19.35 -0.55 -6.10
C ASN A 86 -18.42 0.19 -7.09
N SER A 87 -18.14 1.48 -6.86
CA SER A 87 -17.29 2.33 -7.70
C SER A 87 -15.84 1.86 -7.76
N GLN A 88 -15.35 1.24 -6.68
CA GLN A 88 -13.99 0.71 -6.59
C GLN A 88 -12.91 1.77 -6.93
N GLU A 89 -13.17 3.01 -6.56
CA GLU A 89 -12.36 4.18 -6.90
C GLU A 89 -11.04 4.24 -6.14
N ILE A 90 -10.86 3.43 -5.10
CA ILE A 90 -9.60 3.42 -4.33
C ILE A 90 -8.61 2.46 -4.97
N ASP A 91 -7.61 3.02 -5.61
CA ASP A 91 -6.43 2.32 -6.09
C ASP A 91 -5.44 2.09 -4.95
N VAL A 92 -4.94 0.86 -4.82
CA VAL A 92 -3.94 0.50 -3.82
C VAL A 92 -2.60 0.32 -4.49
N TYR A 93 -1.69 1.27 -4.24
CA TYR A 93 -0.30 1.14 -4.66
C TYR A 93 0.52 0.47 -3.56
N VAL A 94 1.48 -0.34 -3.97
CA VAL A 94 2.35 -1.12 -3.07
C VAL A 94 3.78 -0.65 -3.26
N ALA A 95 4.33 0.04 -2.26
CA ALA A 95 5.74 0.44 -2.26
C ALA A 95 6.58 -0.64 -1.59
N LEU A 96 7.50 -1.21 -2.36
CA LEU A 96 8.52 -2.17 -1.98
C LEU A 96 9.92 -1.56 -2.15
N ALA A 97 10.97 -2.27 -1.74
CA ALA A 97 12.35 -1.78 -1.86
C ALA A 97 12.77 -1.50 -3.30
N GLN A 98 12.30 -2.31 -4.25
CA GLN A 98 12.68 -2.21 -5.66
C GLN A 98 11.81 -1.24 -6.47
N GLY A 99 10.62 -0.87 -5.97
CA GLY A 99 9.73 0.01 -6.71
C GLY A 99 8.33 0.13 -6.11
N ALA A 100 7.49 0.90 -6.79
CA ALA A 100 6.07 1.01 -6.52
C ALA A 100 5.25 0.32 -7.62
N TYR A 101 4.19 -0.31 -7.20
CA TYR A 101 3.32 -1.13 -8.02
C TYR A 101 1.86 -0.75 -7.78
N LEU A 102 1.03 -0.81 -8.81
CA LEU A 102 -0.42 -0.79 -8.66
C LEU A 102 -0.93 -2.22 -8.47
N TYR A 103 -1.69 -2.46 -7.42
CA TYR A 103 -2.40 -3.73 -7.27
C TYR A 103 -3.60 -3.78 -8.21
N GLU A 104 -3.63 -4.76 -9.08
CA GLU A 104 -4.74 -5.07 -10.00
C GLU A 104 -5.56 -6.24 -9.44
N PRO A 105 -6.67 -5.98 -8.73
CA PRO A 105 -7.43 -7.04 -8.08
C PRO A 105 -8.06 -8.04 -9.04
N LEU A 106 -8.43 -7.61 -10.26
CA LEU A 106 -9.04 -8.50 -11.25
C LEU A 106 -8.07 -9.59 -11.72
N HIS A 107 -6.81 -9.23 -11.94
CA HIS A 107 -5.76 -10.14 -12.38
C HIS A 107 -4.93 -10.69 -11.20
N HIS A 108 -5.18 -10.19 -10.01
CA HIS A 108 -4.45 -10.50 -8.79
C HIS A 108 -2.93 -10.40 -8.96
N ARG A 109 -2.47 -9.27 -9.48
CA ARG A 109 -1.05 -9.00 -9.74
C ARG A 109 -0.65 -7.58 -9.33
N LEU A 110 0.64 -7.36 -9.27
CA LEU A 110 1.26 -6.04 -9.06
C LEU A 110 1.81 -5.53 -10.40
N GLN A 111 1.16 -4.51 -10.96
CA GLN A 111 1.64 -3.81 -12.15
C GLN A 111 2.75 -2.84 -11.77
N ALA A 112 3.90 -2.92 -12.43
CA ALA A 112 5.02 -2.02 -12.20
C ALA A 112 4.68 -0.58 -12.63
N VAL A 113 4.92 0.38 -11.74
CA VAL A 113 4.60 1.80 -11.96
C VAL A 113 5.85 2.68 -11.92
N ALA A 114 6.65 2.56 -10.87
CA ALA A 114 7.83 3.38 -10.68
C ALA A 114 8.97 2.58 -10.05
N SER A 115 10.16 2.64 -10.61
CA SER A 115 11.36 2.03 -10.05
C SER A 115 11.93 2.84 -8.88
N GLY A 116 12.69 2.17 -8.01
CA GLY A 116 13.33 2.77 -6.85
C GLY A 116 12.48 2.74 -5.58
N ASP A 117 13.11 2.94 -4.45
CA ASP A 117 12.47 2.83 -3.13
C ASP A 117 11.64 4.07 -2.77
N LEU A 118 10.33 4.01 -3.00
CA LEU A 118 9.39 5.08 -2.65
C LEU A 118 8.83 4.96 -1.22
N ARG A 119 9.25 3.96 -0.43
CA ARG A 119 8.72 3.76 0.93
C ARG A 119 8.96 4.96 1.84
N ARG A 120 10.00 5.75 1.60
CA ARG A 120 10.27 6.98 2.37
C ARG A 120 9.26 8.08 2.13
N LEU A 121 8.68 8.16 0.93
CA LEU A 121 7.63 9.12 0.59
C LEU A 121 6.27 8.68 1.13
N ALA A 122 6.06 7.38 1.23
CA ALA A 122 4.83 6.80 1.77
C ALA A 122 4.72 6.90 3.30
N ILE A 123 5.43 7.82 3.93
CA ILE A 123 5.31 8.17 5.35
C ILE A 123 5.69 9.64 5.53
N SER A 124 4.97 10.37 6.38
CA SER A 124 5.31 11.77 6.66
C SER A 124 6.65 11.90 7.39
N ARG A 125 7.38 12.98 7.13
CA ARG A 125 8.73 13.21 7.70
C ARG A 125 8.77 13.07 9.22
N GLY A 126 7.79 13.61 9.94
CA GLY A 126 7.72 13.52 11.40
C GLY A 126 7.47 12.11 11.94
N GLN A 127 6.95 11.19 11.11
CA GLN A 127 6.64 9.82 11.47
C GLN A 127 7.70 8.81 10.97
N ALA A 128 8.57 9.22 10.04
CA ALA A 128 9.54 8.37 9.37
C ALA A 128 10.41 7.50 10.31
N PRO A 129 10.85 7.96 11.51
CA PRO A 129 11.68 7.15 12.39
C PRO A 129 11.02 5.85 12.89
N ALA A 130 9.68 5.82 13.00
CA ALA A 130 8.93 4.66 13.57
C ALA A 130 8.69 3.63 12.50
N GLY A 131 8.93 3.43 11.48
CA GLY A 131 8.70 2.39 10.45
C GLY A 131 9.69 2.45 9.29
N ALA A 132 10.82 3.13 9.49
CA ALA A 132 11.76 3.47 8.43
C ALA A 132 12.19 2.28 7.55
N LYS A 133 12.26 1.10 8.14
CA LYS A 133 12.74 -0.13 7.49
C LYS A 133 11.64 -1.13 7.12
N ALA A 134 10.37 -0.78 7.36
CA ALA A 134 9.27 -1.70 7.07
C ALA A 134 9.28 -2.16 5.60
N PRO A 135 9.01 -3.46 5.34
CA PRO A 135 9.16 -4.02 4.00
C PRO A 135 8.10 -3.54 3.01
N VAL A 136 6.89 -3.24 3.49
CA VAL A 136 5.72 -2.92 2.64
C VAL A 136 5.03 -1.67 3.12
N ARG A 137 4.65 -0.81 2.19
CA ARG A 137 3.70 0.29 2.42
C ARG A 137 2.65 0.30 1.34
N LEU A 138 1.40 0.25 1.77
CA LEU A 138 0.26 0.51 0.90
C LEU A 138 0.02 2.00 0.85
N ILE A 139 -0.25 2.52 -0.34
CA ILE A 139 -0.58 3.93 -0.60
C ILE A 139 -1.98 3.92 -1.22
N PHE A 140 -2.90 4.63 -0.60
CA PHE A 140 -4.29 4.71 -1.05
C PHE A 140 -4.46 5.96 -1.90
N VAL A 141 -4.95 5.76 -3.12
CA VAL A 141 -5.18 6.81 -4.11
C VAL A 141 -6.64 6.74 -4.54
N ALA A 142 -7.36 7.85 -4.40
CA ALA A 142 -8.69 7.96 -4.97
C ALA A 142 -8.58 8.32 -6.46
N ASP A 143 -9.26 7.56 -7.29
CA ASP A 143 -9.50 7.84 -8.70
C ASP A 143 -10.90 8.43 -8.83
N ILE A 144 -10.97 9.75 -8.95
CA ILE A 144 -12.24 10.49 -8.97
C ILE A 144 -13.05 10.17 -10.23
N ASP A 145 -12.39 9.87 -11.33
CA ASP A 145 -13.04 9.47 -12.57
C ASP A 145 -13.88 8.20 -12.38
N LYS A 146 -13.31 7.18 -11.72
CA LYS A 146 -14.06 5.95 -11.38
C LYS A 146 -15.26 6.23 -10.49
N LEU A 147 -15.12 7.13 -9.52
CA LEU A 147 -16.19 7.48 -8.60
C LEU A 147 -17.34 8.17 -9.33
N VAL A 148 -17.03 9.17 -10.18
CA VAL A 148 -18.03 9.98 -10.90
C VAL A 148 -18.76 9.18 -11.98
N HIS A 149 -18.06 8.28 -12.67
CA HIS A 149 -18.60 7.55 -13.82
C HIS A 149 -19.10 6.15 -13.48
N THR A 150 -19.18 5.78 -12.20
CA THR A 150 -19.76 4.48 -11.86
C THR A 150 -21.26 4.45 -12.16
N SER A 151 -21.73 3.38 -12.78
CA SER A 151 -23.12 3.21 -13.22
C SER A 151 -24.14 3.21 -12.07
N GLY A 152 -23.70 3.01 -10.85
CA GLY A 152 -24.57 3.04 -9.66
C GLY A 152 -24.96 4.44 -9.20
N PHE A 153 -24.32 5.48 -9.73
CA PHE A 153 -24.60 6.83 -9.33
C PHE A 153 -25.42 7.56 -10.41
N MET A 154 -26.69 7.71 -10.17
CA MET A 154 -27.61 8.51 -10.97
C MET A 154 -27.77 9.95 -10.44
N GLU A 155 -27.12 10.28 -9.34
CA GLU A 155 -27.34 11.47 -8.52
C GLU A 155 -26.47 12.65 -8.97
N PRO A 156 -27.04 13.88 -9.10
CA PRO A 156 -26.26 15.09 -9.38
C PRO A 156 -25.22 15.39 -8.27
N GLY A 157 -25.43 14.91 -7.06
CA GLY A 157 -24.58 15.17 -5.89
C GLY A 157 -23.16 14.64 -5.98
N LEU A 158 -22.88 13.63 -6.83
CA LEU A 158 -21.51 13.14 -7.03
C LEU A 158 -20.59 14.09 -7.77
N ARG A 159 -21.13 15.11 -8.38
CA ARG A 159 -20.33 16.20 -8.96
C ARG A 159 -19.85 17.17 -7.88
N ASN A 160 -20.42 17.11 -6.68
CA ASN A 160 -19.99 17.94 -5.55
C ASN A 160 -18.69 17.38 -4.96
N PRO A 161 -17.58 18.15 -4.91
CA PRO A 161 -16.30 17.69 -4.38
C PRO A 161 -16.33 17.26 -2.91
N ASP A 162 -17.22 17.84 -2.09
CA ASP A 162 -17.34 17.47 -0.67
C ASP A 162 -18.05 16.13 -0.52
N VAL A 163 -19.04 15.84 -1.35
CA VAL A 163 -19.70 14.53 -1.41
C VAL A 163 -18.71 13.46 -1.88
N GLN A 164 -17.98 13.71 -2.96
CA GLN A 164 -16.91 12.81 -3.43
C GLN A 164 -15.90 12.53 -2.32
N ARG A 165 -15.49 13.58 -1.60
CA ARG A 165 -14.53 13.49 -0.49
C ARG A 165 -15.04 12.58 0.61
N SER A 166 -16.31 12.65 0.96
CA SER A 166 -16.90 11.79 1.99
C SER A 166 -16.81 10.31 1.61
N TYR A 167 -17.09 9.94 0.37
CA TYR A 167 -17.02 8.57 -0.12
C TYR A 167 -15.60 8.03 -0.12
N TYR A 168 -14.67 8.67 -0.81
CA TYR A 168 -13.34 8.10 -0.95
C TYR A 168 -12.56 8.02 0.38
N TYR A 169 -12.88 8.85 1.39
CA TYR A 169 -12.30 8.70 2.72
C TYR A 169 -12.90 7.51 3.48
N VAL A 170 -14.21 7.31 3.38
CA VAL A 170 -14.88 6.14 3.99
C VAL A 170 -14.37 4.85 3.35
N ASP A 171 -14.35 4.77 2.03
CA ASP A 171 -13.97 3.56 1.30
C ASP A 171 -12.48 3.22 1.51
N THR A 172 -11.61 4.23 1.61
CA THR A 172 -10.22 4.03 2.08
C THR A 172 -10.18 3.43 3.49
N GLY A 173 -11.02 3.91 4.40
CA GLY A 173 -11.11 3.39 5.77
C GLY A 173 -11.52 1.93 5.82
N LEU A 174 -12.46 1.50 4.96
CA LEU A 174 -12.91 0.10 4.84
C LEU A 174 -11.77 -0.82 4.38
N ILE A 175 -11.00 -0.40 3.37
CA ILE A 175 -9.82 -1.14 2.91
C ILE A 175 -8.77 -1.22 4.02
N ALA A 176 -8.46 -0.10 4.66
CA ALA A 176 -7.48 -0.05 5.74
C ALA A 176 -7.87 -0.89 6.96
N ALA A 177 -9.17 -0.98 7.27
CA ALA A 177 -9.69 -1.86 8.31
C ALA A 177 -9.47 -3.34 7.99
N ASN A 178 -9.72 -3.77 6.75
CA ASN A 178 -9.43 -5.12 6.29
C ASN A 178 -7.95 -5.47 6.45
N VAL A 179 -7.05 -4.55 6.10
CA VAL A 179 -5.59 -4.71 6.30
C VAL A 179 -5.26 -4.90 7.78
N TYR A 180 -5.85 -4.12 8.68
CA TYR A 180 -5.64 -4.27 10.13
C TYR A 180 -6.14 -5.62 10.65
N LEU A 181 -7.32 -6.06 10.22
CA LEU A 181 -7.90 -7.34 10.63
C LEU A 181 -7.05 -8.51 10.14
N PHE A 182 -6.64 -8.48 8.86
CA PHE A 182 -5.72 -9.48 8.33
C PHE A 182 -4.41 -9.52 9.10
N ALA A 183 -3.78 -8.36 9.33
CA ALA A 183 -2.54 -8.27 10.09
C ALA A 183 -2.69 -8.87 11.50
N ALA A 184 -3.81 -8.59 12.18
CA ALA A 184 -4.10 -9.15 13.51
C ALA A 184 -4.31 -10.67 13.48
N CYS A 185 -4.90 -11.22 12.41
CA CYS A 185 -5.06 -12.66 12.22
C CYS A 185 -3.72 -13.40 12.11
N VAL A 186 -2.78 -12.83 11.34
CA VAL A 186 -1.54 -13.53 10.99
C VAL A 186 -0.31 -13.05 11.79
N GLY A 187 -0.51 -12.21 12.80
CA GLY A 187 0.56 -11.73 13.69
C GLY A 187 1.47 -10.67 13.07
N LEU A 188 1.00 -9.96 12.05
CA LEU A 188 1.68 -8.80 11.48
C LEU A 188 1.37 -7.53 12.28
N ALA A 189 2.27 -6.55 12.16
CA ALA A 189 2.07 -5.18 12.58
C ALA A 189 1.52 -4.36 11.41
N ALA A 190 0.58 -3.48 11.71
CA ALA A 190 0.04 -2.52 10.75
C ALA A 190 -0.13 -1.14 11.39
N TRP A 191 0.10 -0.10 10.61
CA TRP A 191 -0.03 1.29 11.01
C TRP A 191 -0.52 2.15 9.85
N PHE A 192 -1.73 2.70 9.97
CA PHE A 192 -2.31 3.66 9.04
C PHE A 192 -1.86 5.09 9.41
N HIS A 193 -1.42 5.89 8.44
CA HIS A 193 -0.80 7.18 8.68
C HIS A 193 -0.81 8.09 7.45
N ASN A 194 -0.42 9.34 7.63
CA ASN A 194 -0.23 10.29 6.54
C ASN A 194 1.07 10.01 5.76
N CYS A 195 1.20 10.59 4.57
CA CYS A 195 2.33 10.44 3.65
C CYS A 195 2.67 11.77 2.96
N ASP A 196 3.75 11.80 2.20
CA ASP A 196 4.10 12.93 1.33
C ASP A 196 3.29 12.85 0.04
N LYS A 197 2.10 13.46 0.07
CA LYS A 197 1.11 13.35 -1.01
C LYS A 197 1.62 13.92 -2.34
N SER A 198 2.24 15.08 -2.31
CA SER A 198 2.74 15.77 -3.51
C SER A 198 3.87 14.99 -4.18
N ALA A 199 4.84 14.53 -3.37
CA ALA A 199 5.95 13.75 -3.90
C ALA A 199 5.49 12.40 -4.46
N LEU A 200 4.52 11.73 -3.80
CA LEU A 200 3.94 10.49 -4.30
C LEU A 200 3.14 10.71 -5.58
N TRP A 201 2.32 11.78 -5.66
CA TRP A 201 1.58 12.12 -6.86
C TRP A 201 2.51 12.22 -8.09
N ALA A 202 3.59 12.97 -7.95
CA ALA A 202 4.58 13.13 -9.02
C ALA A 202 5.32 11.82 -9.36
N LYS A 203 5.75 11.05 -8.34
CA LYS A 203 6.52 9.81 -8.56
C LYS A 203 5.69 8.67 -9.13
N LEU A 204 4.43 8.59 -8.76
CA LEU A 204 3.48 7.60 -9.30
C LEU A 204 2.88 8.04 -10.64
N ARG A 205 3.17 9.26 -11.11
CA ARG A 205 2.65 9.86 -12.35
C ARG A 205 1.13 9.84 -12.40
N LEU A 206 0.53 10.26 -11.29
CA LEU A 206 -0.92 10.27 -11.18
C LEU A 206 -1.55 11.36 -12.05
N ARG A 207 -2.77 11.12 -12.51
CA ARG A 207 -3.57 12.10 -13.25
C ARG A 207 -4.11 13.19 -12.32
N ASP A 208 -4.59 14.29 -12.89
CA ASP A 208 -5.14 15.43 -12.14
C ASP A 208 -6.44 15.10 -11.38
N ASP A 209 -7.14 14.05 -11.78
CA ASP A 209 -8.33 13.52 -11.12
C ASP A 209 -8.03 12.41 -10.10
N GLN A 210 -6.77 12.11 -9.84
CA GLN A 210 -6.35 11.17 -8.80
C GLN A 210 -5.79 11.89 -7.57
N ARG A 211 -6.08 11.38 -6.38
CA ARG A 211 -5.70 11.99 -5.09
C ARG A 211 -5.01 10.98 -4.18
N VAL A 212 -3.77 11.25 -3.81
CA VAL A 212 -3.09 10.50 -2.75
C VAL A 212 -3.74 10.85 -1.41
N LEU A 213 -4.25 9.86 -0.69
CA LEU A 213 -4.99 10.04 0.56
C LEU A 213 -4.13 9.78 1.79
N PHE A 214 -3.79 8.51 1.99
CA PHE A 214 -3.06 8.00 3.14
C PHE A 214 -2.13 6.86 2.73
N ALA A 215 -1.35 6.38 3.68
CA ALA A 215 -0.60 5.15 3.53
C ALA A 215 -0.77 4.26 4.77
N GLN A 216 -0.47 2.97 4.60
CA GLN A 216 -0.45 2.00 5.67
C GLN A 216 0.84 1.20 5.60
N THR A 217 1.60 1.19 6.69
CA THR A 217 2.85 0.43 6.81
C THR A 217 2.56 -0.93 7.39
N ILE A 218 3.10 -1.99 6.78
CA ILE A 218 2.89 -3.38 7.18
C ILE A 218 4.24 -4.13 7.24
N GLY A 219 4.36 -5.03 8.20
CA GLY A 219 5.50 -5.93 8.37
C GLY A 219 5.40 -6.72 9.65
N TYR A 220 6.45 -7.43 10.01
CA TYR A 220 6.52 -8.08 11.32
C TYR A 220 6.76 -7.05 12.42
N PRO A 221 6.19 -7.23 13.63
CA PRO A 221 6.54 -6.39 14.77
C PRO A 221 8.06 -6.40 15.00
N ALA A 222 8.64 -5.25 15.33
CA ALA A 222 10.06 -5.18 15.69
C ALA A 222 10.32 -6.03 16.96
N SER A 223 11.46 -6.71 17.01
CA SER A 223 11.84 -7.46 18.21
C SER A 223 11.99 -6.51 19.42
N ARG A 224 11.73 -7.01 20.64
CA ARG A 224 11.87 -6.21 21.87
C ARG A 224 13.26 -5.57 21.98
N GLN A 225 14.32 -6.24 21.56
CA GLN A 225 15.69 -5.71 21.57
C GLN A 225 15.85 -4.51 20.62
N THR A 226 15.25 -4.59 19.43
CA THR A 226 15.27 -3.48 18.44
C THR A 226 14.45 -2.29 18.93
N ALA A 227 13.32 -2.52 19.58
CA ALA A 227 12.47 -1.48 20.15
C ALA A 227 13.19 -0.72 21.28
N VAL A 228 13.84 -1.43 22.21
CA VAL A 228 14.61 -0.81 23.32
C VAL A 228 15.79 0.03 22.79
N ARG A 229 16.57 -0.49 21.84
CA ARG A 229 17.67 0.27 21.23
C ARG A 229 17.19 1.57 20.57
N ARG A 230 16.05 1.56 19.87
CA ARG A 230 15.46 2.75 19.25
C ARG A 230 14.95 3.74 20.28
N GLN A 231 14.34 3.29 21.37
CA GLN A 231 13.87 4.13 22.46
C GLN A 231 15.03 4.85 23.15
N ASN A 232 16.13 4.14 23.41
CA ASN A 232 17.33 4.72 23.98
C ASN A 232 18.02 5.73 23.05
N ALA A 233 18.08 5.45 21.75
CA ALA A 233 18.60 6.40 20.76
C ALA A 233 17.78 7.69 20.68
N ARG A 234 16.42 7.58 20.75
CA ARG A 234 15.52 8.76 20.79
C ARG A 234 15.69 9.60 22.06
N ARG A 235 15.95 8.96 23.21
CA ARG A 235 16.24 9.68 24.45
C ARG A 235 17.55 10.47 24.36
N ARG A 236 18.61 9.87 23.78
CA ARG A 236 19.91 10.54 23.58
C ARG A 236 19.88 11.70 22.58
N ALA A 237 18.99 11.69 21.60
CA ALA A 237 18.84 12.76 20.61
C ALA A 237 17.97 13.94 21.08
N ARG A 238 17.39 13.86 22.28
CA ARG A 238 16.57 14.91 22.90
C ARG A 238 17.27 15.64 24.06
N VAL A 239 18.48 15.21 24.38
CA VAL A 239 19.44 15.85 25.30
C VAL A 239 20.52 16.53 24.48
#